data_66c311b5039545246c805ef3d856f299
#
_entry.id   66c311b5039545246c805ef3d856f299
#
_cell.length_a   1.000
_cell.length_b   1.000
_cell.length_c   1.000
_cell.angle_alpha   90.00
_cell.angle_beta   90.00
_cell.angle_gamma   90.00
#
_symmetry.space_group_name_H-M   'P 1'
#
loop_
_entity.id
_entity.type
_entity.pdbx_description
1 polymer ?
#
loop_
_entity_poly.entity_id
_entity_poly.type
_entity_poly.pdbx_seq_one_letter_code
_entity_poly.pdbx_strand_id
1 'polypeptide(L)'
;MLFLLFGGAVAGLFSGARLAQFSGLLLMLHGLASISAGLFACDPGCNPVEPSRDQMLHNLSGLVMFASLTLANLLRVYLARERLGSAGFSWFSLACLIVSLAVMPMMAAAVESGEAFGLYQRINYGVAAIWLGRLAWILTRMQRAPLAVL
;
A
#
# COMPACT_ATOMS: atom_id res chain seq x y z
N MET A 1 10.10 8.43 2.19
CA MET A 1 10.23 9.29 1.00
C MET A 1 9.94 8.59 -0.33
N LEU A 2 10.38 7.36 -0.57
CA LEU A 2 10.14 6.65 -1.84
C LEU A 2 8.66 6.57 -2.24
N PHE A 3 7.75 6.30 -1.31
CA PHE A 3 6.30 6.25 -1.59
C PHE A 3 5.72 7.58 -2.06
N LEU A 4 6.22 8.71 -1.54
CA LEU A 4 5.78 10.03 -1.98
C LEU A 4 6.19 10.29 -3.43
N LEU A 5 7.44 10.01 -3.77
CA LEU A 5 7.95 10.17 -5.14
C LEU A 5 7.24 9.22 -6.10
N PHE A 6 7.10 7.96 -5.72
CA PHE A 6 6.42 6.96 -6.55
C PHE A 6 4.94 7.29 -6.75
N GLY A 7 4.23 7.64 -5.66
CA GLY A 7 2.83 8.04 -5.74
C GLY A 7 2.62 9.29 -6.60
N GLY A 8 3.50 10.29 -6.46
CA GLY A 8 3.50 11.49 -7.30
C GLY A 8 3.75 11.17 -8.78
N ALA A 9 4.71 10.30 -9.08
CA ALA A 9 4.96 9.83 -10.44
C ALA A 9 3.74 9.09 -11.04
N VAL A 10 3.10 8.23 -10.25
CA VAL A 10 1.86 7.52 -10.65
C VAL A 10 0.73 8.52 -10.91
N ALA A 11 0.52 9.49 -10.01
CA ALA A 11 -0.52 10.51 -10.18
C ALA A 11 -0.29 11.37 -11.43
N GLY A 12 0.97 11.76 -11.68
CA GLY A 12 1.36 12.54 -12.87
C GLY A 12 1.22 11.76 -14.18
N LEU A 13 1.62 10.48 -14.18
CA LEU A 13 1.54 9.63 -15.38
C LEU A 13 0.10 9.43 -15.88
N PHE A 14 -0.87 9.44 -14.96
CA PHE A 14 -2.28 9.27 -15.26
C PHE A 14 -3.06 10.58 -15.18
N SER A 15 -2.43 11.73 -15.48
CA SER A 15 -3.11 13.02 -15.54
C SER A 15 -4.29 12.94 -16.53
N GLY A 16 -5.49 13.36 -16.07
CA GLY A 16 -6.73 13.25 -16.83
C GLY A 16 -7.55 11.97 -16.56
N ALA A 17 -6.99 10.94 -15.92
CA ALA A 17 -7.72 9.75 -15.50
C ALA A 17 -7.93 9.75 -13.98
N ARG A 18 -9.00 10.40 -13.50
CA ARG A 18 -9.25 10.71 -12.08
C ARG A 18 -9.02 9.55 -11.11
N LEU A 19 -9.56 8.37 -11.37
CA LEU A 19 -9.38 7.21 -10.49
C LEU A 19 -7.95 6.68 -10.49
N ALA A 20 -7.29 6.68 -11.66
CA ALA A 20 -5.89 6.27 -11.75
C ALA A 20 -4.96 7.28 -11.05
N GLN A 21 -5.23 8.58 -11.20
CA GLN A 21 -4.55 9.65 -10.48
C GLN A 21 -4.77 9.53 -8.97
N PHE A 22 -6.01 9.29 -8.54
CA PHE A 22 -6.35 9.08 -7.14
C PHE A 22 -5.59 7.91 -6.51
N SER A 23 -5.36 6.81 -7.25
CA SER A 23 -4.52 5.72 -6.76
C SER A 23 -3.07 6.15 -6.45
N GLY A 24 -2.52 7.10 -7.22
CA GLY A 24 -1.22 7.71 -6.93
C GLY A 24 -1.24 8.56 -5.65
N LEU A 25 -2.30 9.35 -5.45
CA LEU A 25 -2.47 10.14 -4.22
C LEU A 25 -2.61 9.24 -2.98
N LEU A 26 -3.26 8.09 -3.09
CA LEU A 26 -3.33 7.10 -2.01
C LEU A 26 -1.95 6.52 -1.65
N LEU A 27 -1.08 6.29 -2.64
CA LEU A 27 0.31 5.89 -2.39
C LEU A 27 1.11 7.00 -1.71
N MET A 28 0.87 8.28 -2.06
CA MET A 28 1.47 9.41 -1.35
C MET A 28 0.97 9.48 0.10
N LEU A 29 -0.33 9.29 0.34
CA LEU A 29 -0.92 9.27 1.67
C LEU A 29 -0.31 8.14 2.52
N HIS A 30 -0.14 6.93 1.94
CA HIS A 30 0.59 5.85 2.58
C HIS A 30 2.02 6.28 2.99
N GLY A 31 2.72 6.98 2.10
CA GLY A 31 4.06 7.50 2.38
C GLY A 31 4.12 8.51 3.52
N LEU A 32 3.15 9.44 3.58
CA LEU A 32 3.03 10.41 4.67
C LEU A 32 2.73 9.72 6.01
N ALA A 33 1.78 8.78 6.00
CA ALA A 33 1.43 8.02 7.20
C ALA A 33 2.61 7.13 7.67
N SER A 34 3.43 6.61 6.74
CA SER A 34 4.65 5.87 7.08
C SER A 34 5.70 6.75 7.77
N ILE A 35 5.85 8.01 7.35
CA ILE A 35 6.73 8.97 8.03
C ILE A 35 6.17 9.28 9.42
N SER A 36 4.87 9.51 9.53
CA SER A 36 4.19 9.76 10.81
C SER A 36 4.38 8.60 11.80
N ALA A 37 4.21 7.34 11.34
CA ALA A 37 4.44 6.16 12.17
C ALA A 37 5.90 6.01 12.64
N GLY A 38 6.86 6.55 11.89
CA GLY A 38 8.27 6.60 12.29
C GLY A 38 8.59 7.74 13.26
N LEU A 39 7.84 8.83 13.22
CA LEU A 39 8.01 9.98 14.15
C LEU A 39 7.36 9.70 15.50
N PHE A 40 6.20 9.07 15.52
CA PHE A 40 5.47 8.64 16.71
C PHE A 40 5.76 7.18 16.99
N ALA A 41 6.72 6.92 17.89
CA ALA A 41 7.06 5.54 18.25
C ALA A 41 5.97 4.91 19.11
N CYS A 42 5.74 3.60 18.96
CA CYS A 42 4.85 2.90 19.87
C CYS A 42 5.47 2.79 21.27
N ASP A 43 4.61 2.69 22.28
CA ASP A 43 5.00 2.42 23.66
C ASP A 43 5.72 1.06 23.77
N PRO A 44 6.48 0.80 24.84
CA PRO A 44 7.14 -0.49 25.04
C PRO A 44 6.16 -1.67 24.89
N GLY A 45 6.47 -2.60 23.99
CA GLY A 45 5.61 -3.73 23.67
C GLY A 45 4.47 -3.44 22.69
N CYS A 46 4.26 -2.16 22.29
CA CYS A 46 3.24 -1.71 21.32
C CYS A 46 1.78 -2.10 21.65
N ASN A 47 1.51 -2.56 22.86
CA ASN A 47 0.17 -2.93 23.34
C ASN A 47 -0.03 -2.56 24.83
N PRO A 48 0.12 -1.28 25.22
CA PRO A 48 -0.06 -0.85 26.59
C PRO A 48 -1.54 -0.85 26.99
N VAL A 49 -1.82 -1.04 28.28
CA VAL A 49 -3.17 -0.94 28.87
C VAL A 49 -3.68 0.50 28.74
N GLU A 50 -2.80 1.48 28.97
CA GLU A 50 -3.09 2.90 28.82
C GLU A 50 -2.17 3.48 27.73
N PRO A 51 -2.66 3.63 26.50
CA PRO A 51 -1.84 4.09 25.39
C PRO A 51 -1.47 5.58 25.54
N SER A 52 -0.19 5.89 25.35
CA SER A 52 0.27 7.26 25.24
C SER A 52 -0.31 7.96 24.00
N ARG A 53 -0.14 9.29 23.92
CA ARG A 53 -0.51 10.03 22.72
C ARG A 53 0.28 9.54 21.49
N ASP A 54 1.56 9.23 21.66
CA ASP A 54 2.42 8.76 20.58
C ASP A 54 1.97 7.36 20.09
N GLN A 55 1.59 6.47 21.01
CA GLN A 55 0.97 5.18 20.68
C GLN A 55 -0.31 5.35 19.86
N MET A 56 -1.19 6.28 20.25
CA MET A 56 -2.43 6.54 19.49
C MET A 56 -2.15 7.07 18.08
N LEU A 57 -1.18 7.98 17.94
CA LEU A 57 -0.78 8.52 16.64
C LEU A 57 -0.08 7.47 15.78
N HIS A 58 0.73 6.59 16.38
CA HIS A 58 1.32 5.43 15.71
C HIS A 58 0.26 4.50 15.14
N ASN A 59 -0.72 4.12 15.97
CA ASN A 59 -1.82 3.23 15.57
C ASN A 59 -2.68 3.85 14.45
N LEU A 60 -3.01 5.14 14.56
CA LEU A 60 -3.73 5.88 13.53
C LEU A 60 -2.95 5.91 12.22
N SER A 61 -1.64 6.17 12.30
CA SER A 61 -0.76 6.15 11.13
C SER A 61 -0.74 4.76 10.46
N GLY A 62 -0.65 3.70 11.24
CA GLY A 62 -0.73 2.32 10.76
C GLY A 62 -2.05 2.01 10.06
N LEU A 63 -3.17 2.47 10.62
CA LEU A 63 -4.50 2.34 10.00
C LEU A 63 -4.58 3.07 8.67
N VAL A 64 -4.11 4.31 8.61
CA VAL A 64 -4.08 5.11 7.37
C VAL A 64 -3.18 4.47 6.33
N MET A 65 -2.01 3.94 6.72
CA MET A 65 -1.12 3.19 5.83
C MET A 65 -1.82 1.98 5.21
N PHE A 66 -2.47 1.16 6.04
CA PHE A 66 -3.19 -0.02 5.58
C PHE A 66 -4.35 0.35 4.65
N ALA A 67 -5.22 1.26 5.06
CA ALA A 67 -6.40 1.66 4.30
C ALA A 67 -6.03 2.27 2.95
N SER A 68 -5.06 3.20 2.92
CA SER A 68 -4.63 3.85 1.68
C SER A 68 -4.02 2.88 0.68
N LEU A 69 -3.17 1.96 1.13
CA LEU A 69 -2.53 0.98 0.27
C LEU A 69 -3.53 -0.07 -0.24
N THR A 70 -4.42 -0.54 0.63
CA THR A 70 -5.51 -1.47 0.29
C THR A 70 -6.44 -0.86 -0.78
N LEU A 71 -6.82 0.41 -0.61
CA LEU A 71 -7.67 1.11 -1.57
C LEU A 71 -6.93 1.37 -2.90
N ALA A 72 -5.65 1.73 -2.86
CA ALA A 72 -4.83 1.86 -4.07
C ALA A 72 -4.75 0.54 -4.84
N ASN A 73 -4.56 -0.58 -4.14
CA ASN A 73 -4.55 -1.92 -4.73
C ASN A 73 -5.92 -2.28 -5.33
N LEU A 74 -7.01 -2.06 -4.60
CA LEU A 74 -8.38 -2.31 -5.09
C LEU A 74 -8.67 -1.54 -6.38
N LEU A 75 -8.29 -0.27 -6.45
CA LEU A 75 -8.42 0.52 -7.68
C LEU A 75 -7.63 -0.10 -8.84
N ARG A 76 -6.46 -0.68 -8.60
CA ARG A 76 -5.68 -1.35 -9.64
C ARG A 76 -6.26 -2.66 -10.11
N VAL A 77 -7.07 -3.36 -9.31
CA VAL A 77 -7.84 -4.52 -9.78
C VAL A 77 -8.73 -4.12 -10.97
N TYR A 78 -9.38 -2.96 -10.89
CA TYR A 78 -10.25 -2.45 -11.96
C TYR A 78 -9.45 -1.78 -13.09
N LEU A 79 -8.51 -0.89 -12.74
CA LEU A 79 -7.83 -0.03 -13.70
C LEU A 79 -6.72 -0.74 -14.50
N ALA A 80 -6.25 -1.91 -14.05
CA ALA A 80 -5.13 -2.58 -14.70
C ALA A 80 -5.42 -2.99 -16.14
N ARG A 81 -6.62 -3.45 -16.42
CA ARG A 81 -7.02 -3.82 -17.79
C ARG A 81 -7.15 -2.61 -18.69
N GLU A 82 -7.79 -1.57 -18.19
CA GLU A 82 -8.11 -0.36 -18.95
C GLU A 82 -6.88 0.54 -19.16
N ARG A 83 -6.08 0.74 -18.10
CA ARG A 83 -5.00 1.74 -18.08
C ARG A 83 -3.60 1.17 -18.27
N LEU A 84 -3.41 -0.12 -18.02
CA LEU A 84 -2.11 -0.79 -18.14
C LEU A 84 -2.12 -1.89 -19.20
N GLY A 85 -3.27 -2.15 -19.84
CA GLY A 85 -3.41 -3.23 -20.83
C GLY A 85 -3.11 -4.63 -20.26
N SER A 86 -3.23 -4.82 -18.93
CA SER A 86 -2.77 -6.03 -18.26
C SER A 86 -3.84 -6.69 -17.40
N ALA A 87 -4.54 -7.68 -17.97
CA ALA A 87 -5.44 -8.53 -17.21
C ALA A 87 -4.69 -9.36 -16.14
N GLY A 88 -3.47 -9.79 -16.44
CA GLY A 88 -2.63 -10.53 -15.48
C GLY A 88 -2.31 -9.71 -14.24
N PHE A 89 -2.06 -8.39 -14.40
CA PHE A 89 -1.83 -7.53 -13.24
C PHE A 89 -3.12 -7.27 -12.44
N SER A 90 -4.28 -7.24 -13.09
CA SER A 90 -5.58 -7.16 -12.40
C SER A 90 -5.78 -8.35 -11.45
N TRP A 91 -5.58 -9.59 -11.93
CA TRP A 91 -5.68 -10.79 -11.11
C TRP A 91 -4.62 -10.87 -10.02
N PHE A 92 -3.39 -10.47 -10.34
CA PHE A 92 -2.31 -10.38 -9.36
C PHE A 92 -2.65 -9.38 -8.24
N SER A 93 -3.19 -8.20 -8.57
CA SER A 93 -3.65 -7.22 -7.59
C SER A 93 -4.77 -7.77 -6.72
N LEU A 94 -5.72 -8.50 -7.30
CA LEU A 94 -6.78 -9.15 -6.55
C LEU A 94 -6.23 -10.20 -5.57
N ALA A 95 -5.29 -11.03 -6.01
CA ALA A 95 -4.65 -12.01 -5.13
C ALA A 95 -3.90 -11.34 -3.96
N CYS A 96 -3.13 -10.29 -4.23
CA CYS A 96 -2.45 -9.52 -3.19
C CYS A 96 -3.45 -8.86 -2.21
N LEU A 97 -4.56 -8.34 -2.72
CA LEU A 97 -5.62 -7.75 -1.90
C LEU A 97 -6.25 -8.79 -0.97
N ILE A 98 -6.59 -9.97 -1.49
CA ILE A 98 -7.16 -11.07 -0.70
C ILE A 98 -6.20 -11.49 0.42
N VAL A 99 -4.91 -11.67 0.11
CA VAL A 99 -3.92 -12.05 1.13
C VAL A 99 -3.78 -10.97 2.20
N SER A 100 -3.69 -9.69 1.81
CA SER A 100 -3.60 -8.57 2.75
C SER A 100 -4.81 -8.51 3.69
N LEU A 101 -6.02 -8.69 3.16
CA LEU A 101 -7.24 -8.70 3.96
C LEU A 101 -7.35 -9.93 4.86
N ALA A 102 -6.92 -11.11 4.38
CA ALA A 102 -6.94 -12.35 5.16
C ALA A 102 -5.97 -12.34 6.33
N VAL A 103 -4.85 -11.63 6.20
CA VAL A 103 -3.84 -11.50 7.28
C VAL A 103 -4.30 -10.56 8.40
N MET A 104 -5.23 -9.64 8.15
CA MET A 104 -5.68 -8.67 9.16
C MET A 104 -6.28 -9.30 10.43
N PRO A 105 -7.24 -10.23 10.36
CA PRO A 105 -7.76 -10.87 11.56
C PRO A 105 -6.68 -11.68 12.29
N MET A 106 -5.70 -12.26 11.58
CA MET A 106 -4.56 -12.94 12.18
C MET A 106 -3.66 -11.97 12.95
N MET A 107 -3.43 -10.76 12.41
CA MET A 107 -2.71 -9.70 13.12
C MET A 107 -3.48 -9.24 14.37
N ALA A 108 -4.80 -9.07 14.29
CA ALA A 108 -5.62 -8.70 15.44
C ALA A 108 -5.53 -9.76 16.56
N ALA A 109 -5.71 -11.04 16.23
CA ALA A 109 -5.57 -12.13 17.18
C ALA A 109 -4.16 -12.22 17.78
N ALA A 110 -3.13 -11.92 16.98
CA ALA A 110 -1.73 -11.91 17.41
C ALA A 110 -1.41 -10.75 18.37
N VAL A 111 -2.12 -9.63 18.29
CA VAL A 111 -2.03 -8.54 19.28
C VAL A 111 -2.59 -8.99 20.64
N GLU A 112 -3.70 -9.72 20.64
CA GLU A 112 -4.33 -10.22 21.87
C GLU A 112 -3.51 -11.33 22.54
N SER A 113 -2.98 -12.28 21.74
CA SER A 113 -2.19 -13.40 22.27
C SER A 113 -0.73 -13.03 22.61
N GLY A 114 -0.21 -11.93 22.07
CA GLY A 114 1.20 -11.57 22.17
C GLY A 114 2.14 -12.40 21.26
N GLU A 115 1.59 -13.32 20.45
CA GLU A 115 2.37 -14.25 19.63
C GLU A 115 2.28 -13.96 18.13
N ALA A 116 3.39 -14.13 17.42
CA ALA A 116 3.45 -14.10 15.94
C ALA A 116 3.02 -12.80 15.25
N PHE A 117 2.73 -11.70 15.96
CA PHE A 117 2.34 -10.42 15.35
C PHE A 117 3.35 -9.96 14.27
N GLY A 118 4.65 -10.02 14.60
CA GLY A 118 5.70 -9.64 13.66
C GLY A 118 5.76 -10.52 12.40
N LEU A 119 5.32 -11.77 12.46
CA LEU A 119 5.23 -12.65 11.29
C LEU A 119 4.13 -12.17 10.35
N TYR A 120 2.91 -11.98 10.86
CA TYR A 120 1.77 -11.53 10.05
C TYR A 120 1.98 -10.13 9.48
N GLN A 121 2.59 -9.24 10.26
CA GLN A 121 2.99 -7.92 9.78
C GLN A 121 3.96 -8.01 8.60
N ARG A 122 4.99 -8.88 8.67
CA ARG A 122 5.94 -9.08 7.57
C ARG A 122 5.28 -9.69 6.33
N ILE A 123 4.33 -10.60 6.51
CA ILE A 123 3.55 -11.15 5.38
C ILE A 123 2.80 -10.03 4.68
N ASN A 124 2.07 -9.19 5.42
CA ASN A 124 1.32 -8.08 4.85
C ASN A 124 2.22 -7.08 4.11
N TYR A 125 3.33 -6.66 4.73
CA TYR A 125 4.31 -5.77 4.07
C TYR A 125 5.00 -6.42 2.88
N GLY A 126 5.31 -7.70 2.95
CA GLY A 126 5.92 -8.47 1.86
C GLY A 126 5.03 -8.50 0.62
N VAL A 127 3.76 -8.81 0.81
CA VAL A 127 2.74 -8.79 -0.27
C VAL A 127 2.63 -7.40 -0.89
N ALA A 128 2.58 -6.36 -0.07
CA ALA A 128 2.53 -4.98 -0.51
C ALA A 128 3.78 -4.58 -1.32
N ALA A 129 4.97 -4.95 -0.84
CA ALA A 129 6.24 -4.65 -1.52
C ALA A 129 6.33 -5.34 -2.89
N ILE A 130 5.93 -6.61 -2.98
CA ILE A 130 5.90 -7.38 -4.24
C ILE A 130 4.90 -6.75 -5.21
N TRP A 131 3.72 -6.37 -4.74
CA TRP A 131 2.70 -5.70 -5.56
C TRP A 131 3.21 -4.36 -6.11
N LEU A 132 3.81 -3.51 -5.26
CA LEU A 132 4.39 -2.22 -5.66
C LEU A 132 5.53 -2.39 -6.65
N GLY A 133 6.41 -3.37 -6.42
CA GLY A 133 7.51 -3.68 -7.34
C GLY A 133 7.00 -4.10 -8.72
N ARG A 134 5.93 -4.90 -8.75
CA ARG A 134 5.29 -5.28 -10.02
C ARG A 134 4.62 -4.11 -10.72
N LEU A 135 3.93 -3.23 -9.99
CA LEU A 135 3.35 -2.01 -10.53
C LEU A 135 4.45 -1.11 -11.13
N ALA A 136 5.50 -0.84 -10.37
CA ALA A 136 6.63 -0.02 -10.82
C ALA A 136 7.26 -0.57 -12.10
N TRP A 137 7.46 -1.89 -12.17
CA TRP A 137 8.02 -2.55 -13.35
C TRP A 137 7.14 -2.38 -14.59
N ILE A 138 5.82 -2.55 -14.46
CA ILE A 138 4.87 -2.37 -15.57
C ILE A 138 4.92 -0.91 -16.06
N LEU A 139 4.84 0.07 -15.14
CA LEU A 139 4.87 1.49 -15.49
C LEU A 139 6.18 1.88 -16.21
N THR A 140 7.31 1.36 -15.75
CA THR A 140 8.61 1.59 -16.38
C THR A 140 8.66 1.02 -17.81
N ARG A 141 8.07 -0.16 -18.03
CA ARG A 141 7.97 -0.75 -19.37
C ARG A 141 7.06 0.05 -20.29
N MET A 142 5.94 0.56 -19.78
CA MET A 142 5.05 1.43 -20.57
C MET A 142 5.76 2.69 -21.05
N GLN A 143 6.59 3.31 -20.20
CA GLN A 143 7.36 4.51 -20.58
C GLN A 143 8.50 4.23 -21.57
N ARG A 144 9.04 3.01 -21.58
CA ARG A 144 10.13 2.60 -22.48
C ARG A 144 9.65 2.04 -23.81
N ALA A 145 8.36 1.71 -23.93
CA ALA A 145 7.82 1.32 -25.23
C ALA A 145 7.99 2.50 -26.19
N PRO A 146 8.70 2.34 -27.32
CA PRO A 146 8.88 3.43 -28.26
C PRO A 146 7.49 3.95 -28.64
N LEU A 147 7.37 5.26 -28.86
CA LEU A 147 6.30 5.84 -29.65
C LEU A 147 6.45 5.25 -31.07
N ALA A 148 6.07 4.01 -31.21
CA ALA A 148 6.07 3.32 -32.48
C ALA A 148 4.91 3.89 -33.28
N VAL A 149 5.28 4.86 -34.12
CA VAL A 149 4.58 5.25 -35.34
C VAL A 149 3.18 5.88 -35.12
N LEU A 150 3.19 7.20 -35.12
CA LEU A 150 2.15 7.95 -35.82
C LEU A 150 2.43 7.94 -37.32
#